data_7b9ef936a8f045d237b9ee789fbc3e8d
#
_entry.id   7b9ef936a8f045d237b9ee789fbc3e8d
#
_cell.length_a   1.000
_cell.length_b   1.000
_cell.length_c   1.000
_cell.angle_alpha   90.00
_cell.angle_beta   90.00
_cell.angle_gamma   90.00
#
_symmetry.space_group_name_H-M   'P 1'
#
loop_
_entity.id
_entity.type
_entity.pdbx_description
1 polymer ?
#
loop_
_entity_poly.entity_id
_entity_poly.type
_entity_poly.pdbx_seq_one_letter_code
_entity_poly.pdbx_strand_id
1 'polypeptide(L)'
;MACSCCGRDRPVVALPSRDDVALCRECVGWLEGRLGVTSTPTLPVVDMDAAIAFYERAGFGVNRWMDGDEPGGFAFVDHDGVSVFDLGEEPDMDPDTNRAGCYLVTNDADDWHARMRDAGLPVTQLADQAWGMREFTLTDPSGNDVRIGRSLE
;
A
#
# COMPACT_ATOMS: atom_id res chain seq x y z
N MET A 1 -22.64 5.42 17.85
CA MET A 1 -23.32 4.98 16.59
C MET A 1 -23.36 3.47 16.57
N ALA A 2 -24.49 2.87 16.26
CA ALA A 2 -24.60 1.42 16.21
C ALA A 2 -23.93 0.88 14.94
N CYS A 3 -23.28 -0.30 15.08
CA CYS A 3 -22.68 -1.00 13.95
C CYS A 3 -23.76 -1.44 12.95
N SER A 4 -23.63 -1.05 11.68
CA SER A 4 -24.59 -1.39 10.62
C SER A 4 -24.72 -2.89 10.34
N CYS A 5 -23.72 -3.69 10.72
CA CYS A 5 -23.72 -5.14 10.51
C CYS A 5 -24.35 -5.91 11.69
N CYS A 6 -23.94 -5.66 12.94
CA CYS A 6 -24.37 -6.43 14.11
C CYS A 6 -25.34 -5.68 15.04
N GLY A 7 -25.62 -4.40 14.77
CA GLY A 7 -26.53 -3.55 15.56
C GLY A 7 -26.04 -3.15 16.96
N ARG A 8 -24.86 -3.59 17.37
CA ARG A 8 -24.33 -3.29 18.71
C ARG A 8 -23.80 -1.86 18.77
N ASP A 9 -24.06 -1.18 19.90
CA ASP A 9 -23.47 0.13 20.18
C ASP A 9 -22.01 -0.05 20.63
N ARG A 10 -21.08 0.20 19.74
CA ARG A 10 -19.62 0.05 19.90
C ARG A 10 -18.89 1.12 19.12
N PRO A 11 -17.61 1.35 19.42
CA PRO A 11 -16.78 2.15 18.53
C PRO A 11 -16.81 1.57 17.12
N VAL A 12 -17.17 2.39 16.16
CA VAL A 12 -17.29 2.02 14.73
C VAL A 12 -16.44 2.95 13.88
N VAL A 13 -16.01 2.43 12.74
CA VAL A 13 -15.35 3.19 11.69
C VAL A 13 -16.38 3.37 10.56
N ALA A 14 -16.63 4.63 10.18
CA ALA A 14 -17.42 4.93 9.01
C ALA A 14 -16.65 4.54 7.74
N LEU A 15 -17.35 3.98 6.76
CA LEU A 15 -16.75 3.72 5.45
C LEU A 15 -16.65 5.05 4.68
N PRO A 16 -15.46 5.40 4.13
CA PRO A 16 -15.26 6.68 3.45
C PRO A 16 -16.20 6.92 2.25
N SER A 17 -16.67 5.85 1.63
CA SER A 17 -17.59 5.89 0.47
C SER A 17 -19.08 5.81 0.84
N ARG A 18 -19.41 5.61 2.11
CA ARG A 18 -20.78 5.38 2.58
C ARG A 18 -20.97 5.95 3.99
N ASP A 19 -21.42 7.18 4.07
CA ASP A 19 -21.69 7.88 5.35
C ASP A 19 -22.77 7.19 6.20
N ASP A 20 -23.59 6.36 5.59
CA ASP A 20 -24.68 5.60 6.22
C ASP A 20 -24.23 4.23 6.77
N VAL A 21 -22.99 3.80 6.50
CA VAL A 21 -22.46 2.49 6.91
C VAL A 21 -21.29 2.68 7.87
N ALA A 22 -21.40 2.08 9.04
CA ALA A 22 -20.35 2.06 10.05
C ALA A 22 -20.20 0.65 10.61
N LEU A 23 -18.98 0.12 10.60
CA LEU A 23 -18.68 -1.23 11.05
C LEU A 23 -17.82 -1.21 12.33
N CYS A 24 -18.14 -2.06 13.30
CA CYS A 24 -17.25 -2.29 14.43
C CYS A 24 -16.09 -3.21 14.03
N ARG A 25 -15.00 -3.14 14.79
CA ARG A 25 -13.77 -3.91 14.53
C ARG A 25 -14.03 -5.43 14.38
N GLU A 26 -14.95 -5.99 15.17
CA GLU A 26 -15.29 -7.42 15.07
C GLU A 26 -15.97 -7.76 13.74
N CYS A 27 -16.85 -6.87 13.26
CA CYS A 27 -17.51 -7.08 11.96
C CYS A 27 -16.54 -6.90 10.79
N VAL A 28 -15.59 -5.98 10.89
CA VAL A 28 -14.50 -5.85 9.91
C VAL A 28 -13.67 -7.14 9.89
N GLY A 29 -13.19 -7.60 11.03
CA GLY A 29 -12.42 -8.85 11.14
C GLY A 29 -13.19 -10.09 10.67
N TRP A 30 -14.52 -10.12 10.90
CA TRP A 30 -15.36 -11.19 10.38
C TRP A 30 -15.48 -11.17 8.84
N LEU A 31 -15.60 -9.97 8.25
CA LEU A 31 -15.60 -9.81 6.79
C LEU A 31 -14.24 -10.20 6.19
N GLU A 32 -13.15 -9.76 6.79
CA GLU A 32 -11.79 -10.12 6.36
C GLU A 32 -11.61 -11.64 6.38
N GLY A 33 -12.02 -12.32 7.46
CA GLY A 33 -11.99 -13.78 7.53
C GLY A 33 -12.88 -14.50 6.50
N ARG A 34 -13.92 -13.83 5.99
CA ARG A 34 -14.83 -14.37 4.97
C ARG A 34 -14.34 -14.13 3.54
N LEU A 35 -13.49 -13.15 3.31
CA LEU A 35 -12.89 -12.92 1.99
C LEU A 35 -11.88 -14.01 1.60
N GLY A 36 -11.53 -14.89 2.54
CA GLY A 36 -10.85 -16.17 2.32
C GLY A 36 -9.35 -16.01 2.14
N VAL A 37 -8.87 -15.47 1.03
CA VAL A 37 -7.44 -15.36 0.73
C VAL A 37 -7.06 -13.89 0.57
N THR A 38 -6.02 -13.47 1.27
CA THR A 38 -5.33 -12.20 1.04
C THR A 38 -3.95 -12.47 0.46
N SER A 39 -3.44 -11.55 -0.34
CA SER A 39 -2.10 -11.65 -0.92
C SER A 39 -1.31 -10.40 -0.52
N THR A 40 -0.08 -10.61 -0.05
CA THR A 40 0.88 -9.55 0.21
C THR A 40 2.07 -9.79 -0.71
N PRO A 41 2.27 -9.02 -1.78
CA PRO A 41 3.42 -9.16 -2.65
C PRO A 41 4.70 -8.78 -1.92
N THR A 42 5.80 -9.49 -2.18
CA THR A 42 7.14 -9.12 -1.72
C THR A 42 7.92 -8.55 -2.90
N LEU A 43 8.38 -7.31 -2.77
CA LEU A 43 9.16 -6.62 -3.79
C LEU A 43 10.65 -6.75 -3.47
N PRO A 44 11.50 -7.20 -4.41
CA PRO A 44 12.93 -7.30 -4.19
C PRO A 44 13.58 -5.92 -4.17
N VAL A 45 14.49 -5.66 -3.25
CA VAL A 45 15.25 -4.40 -3.17
C VAL A 45 16.74 -4.65 -3.04
N VAL A 46 17.53 -3.85 -3.74
CA VAL A 46 19.00 -4.00 -3.74
C VAL A 46 19.62 -3.50 -2.44
N ASP A 47 19.03 -2.45 -1.87
CA ASP A 47 19.50 -1.79 -0.64
C ASP A 47 18.27 -1.51 0.23
N MET A 48 18.17 -2.19 1.35
CA MET A 48 17.02 -2.09 2.26
C MET A 48 16.91 -0.70 2.88
N ASP A 49 18.02 -0.10 3.29
CA ASP A 49 18.00 1.23 3.94
C ASP A 49 17.53 2.31 2.95
N ALA A 50 18.02 2.25 1.71
CA ALA A 50 17.58 3.15 0.64
C ALA A 50 16.10 2.96 0.31
N ALA A 51 15.62 1.72 0.27
CA ALA A 51 14.22 1.39 0.01
C ALA A 51 13.30 1.89 1.12
N ILE A 52 13.67 1.69 2.39
CA ILE A 52 12.92 2.21 3.55
C ILE A 52 12.78 3.73 3.45
N ALA A 53 13.90 4.45 3.29
CA ALA A 53 13.88 5.90 3.17
C ALA A 53 13.03 6.40 1.98
N PHE A 54 13.03 5.66 0.87
CA PHE A 54 12.22 5.98 -0.31
C PHE A 54 10.73 5.84 -0.03
N TYR A 55 10.28 4.72 0.53
CA TYR A 55 8.87 4.48 0.79
C TYR A 55 8.31 5.34 1.93
N GLU A 56 9.12 5.66 2.95
CA GLU A 56 8.75 6.64 3.97
C GLU A 56 8.52 8.04 3.36
N ARG A 57 9.37 8.49 2.44
CA ARG A 57 9.15 9.73 1.69
C ARG A 57 7.90 9.67 0.82
N ALA A 58 7.52 8.50 0.33
CA ALA A 58 6.28 8.29 -0.43
C ALA A 58 5.02 8.32 0.45
N GLY A 59 5.17 8.31 1.78
CA GLY A 59 4.08 8.39 2.74
C GLY A 59 3.60 7.05 3.28
N PHE A 60 4.39 5.99 3.10
CA PHE A 60 4.14 4.68 3.71
C PHE A 60 4.80 4.56 5.09
N GLY A 61 4.21 3.75 5.97
CA GLY A 61 4.89 3.23 7.14
C GLY A 61 5.79 2.06 6.72
N VAL A 62 7.02 2.00 7.23
CA VAL A 62 7.92 0.89 6.95
C VAL A 62 8.52 0.35 8.24
N ASN A 63 8.33 -0.95 8.48
CA ASN A 63 8.82 -1.64 9.66
C ASN A 63 9.82 -2.72 9.24
N ARG A 64 11.11 -2.48 9.49
CA ARG A 64 12.15 -3.48 9.23
C ARG A 64 12.04 -4.65 10.20
N TRP A 65 12.11 -5.87 9.69
CA TRP A 65 12.24 -7.05 10.53
C TRP A 65 13.63 -7.10 11.17
N MET A 66 13.68 -7.45 12.47
CA MET A 66 14.92 -7.57 13.24
C MET A 66 15.17 -9.03 13.59
N ASP A 67 16.41 -9.47 13.40
CA ASP A 67 16.90 -10.77 13.89
C ASP A 67 17.66 -10.53 15.20
N GLY A 68 16.96 -10.60 16.31
CA GLY A 68 17.48 -10.11 17.59
C GLY A 68 17.74 -8.60 17.54
N ASP A 69 18.99 -8.17 17.73
CA ASP A 69 19.40 -6.77 17.68
C ASP A 69 19.94 -6.36 16.28
N GLU A 70 20.03 -7.31 15.35
CA GLU A 70 20.55 -7.05 14.00
C GLU A 70 19.44 -6.76 13.00
N PRO A 71 19.62 -5.78 12.10
CA PRO A 71 18.62 -5.50 11.06
C PRO A 71 18.62 -6.62 10.02
N GLY A 72 17.43 -7.21 9.81
CA GLY A 72 17.22 -8.24 8.79
C GLY A 72 17.04 -7.69 7.39
N GLY A 73 17.11 -8.56 6.40
CA GLY A 73 16.89 -8.27 4.97
C GLY A 73 15.41 -8.27 4.55
N PHE A 74 14.49 -7.93 5.47
CA PHE A 74 13.05 -7.92 5.21
C PHE A 74 12.37 -6.75 5.91
N ALA A 75 11.35 -6.15 5.25
CA ALA A 75 10.56 -5.08 5.84
C ALA A 75 9.09 -5.17 5.41
N PHE A 76 8.22 -4.77 6.31
CA PHE A 76 6.77 -4.68 6.11
C PHE A 76 6.40 -3.24 5.75
N VAL A 77 5.66 -3.05 4.68
CA VAL A 77 5.18 -1.73 4.25
C VAL A 77 3.69 -1.64 4.50
N ASP A 78 3.27 -0.58 5.18
CA ASP A 78 1.88 -0.32 5.50
C ASP A 78 1.43 1.08 5.07
N HIS A 79 0.12 1.24 4.92
CA HIS A 79 -0.53 2.53 4.81
C HIS A 79 -1.65 2.60 5.86
N ASP A 80 -1.54 3.56 6.79
CA ASP A 80 -2.46 3.72 7.92
C ASP A 80 -2.65 2.42 8.74
N GLY A 81 -1.56 1.65 8.92
CA GLY A 81 -1.55 0.40 9.66
C GLY A 81 -2.12 -0.81 8.91
N VAL A 82 -2.42 -0.67 7.61
CA VAL A 82 -2.83 -1.76 6.73
C VAL A 82 -1.64 -2.19 5.88
N SER A 83 -1.21 -3.46 6.00
CA SER A 83 -0.13 -4.01 5.19
C SER A 83 -0.51 -3.98 3.70
N VAL A 84 0.39 -3.46 2.87
CA VAL A 84 0.16 -3.31 1.43
C VAL A 84 1.12 -4.14 0.58
N PHE A 85 2.37 -4.23 0.95
CA PHE A 85 3.39 -5.12 0.37
C PHE A 85 4.57 -5.26 1.34
N ASP A 86 5.48 -6.15 1.03
CA ASP A 86 6.70 -6.37 1.79
C ASP A 86 7.93 -6.09 0.91
N LEU A 87 9.08 -5.89 1.54
CA LEU A 87 10.38 -5.73 0.87
C LEU A 87 11.29 -6.88 1.27
N GLY A 88 11.96 -7.49 0.28
CA GLY A 88 12.98 -8.49 0.47
C GLY A 88 14.31 -8.01 -0.12
N GLU A 89 15.39 -8.02 0.67
CA GLU A 89 16.70 -7.56 0.22
C GLU A 89 17.36 -8.59 -0.70
N GLU A 90 17.70 -8.16 -1.90
CA GLU A 90 18.43 -8.92 -2.93
C GLU A 90 19.56 -8.09 -3.50
N PRO A 91 20.72 -8.01 -2.80
CA PRO A 91 21.80 -7.08 -3.14
C PRO A 91 22.43 -7.30 -4.53
N ASP A 92 22.34 -8.52 -5.04
CA ASP A 92 22.93 -8.91 -6.33
C ASP A 92 21.96 -8.70 -7.51
N MET A 93 20.73 -8.27 -7.26
CA MET A 93 19.74 -8.03 -8.31
C MET A 93 20.13 -6.79 -9.14
N ASP A 94 19.93 -6.88 -10.46
CA ASP A 94 20.07 -5.75 -11.38
C ASP A 94 18.73 -4.98 -11.49
N PRO A 95 18.65 -3.73 -10.99
CA PRO A 95 17.44 -2.92 -11.05
C PRO A 95 16.90 -2.70 -12.47
N ASP A 96 17.78 -2.63 -13.48
CA ASP A 96 17.37 -2.38 -14.86
C ASP A 96 16.60 -3.55 -15.50
N THR A 97 16.80 -4.74 -14.96
CA THR A 97 16.12 -5.97 -15.40
C THR A 97 14.93 -6.35 -14.53
N ASN A 98 14.74 -5.69 -13.38
CA ASN A 98 13.64 -5.95 -12.48
C ASN A 98 12.29 -5.66 -13.16
N ARG A 99 11.31 -6.55 -12.95
CA ARG A 99 9.93 -6.42 -13.44
C ARG A 99 8.91 -6.67 -12.34
N ALA A 100 9.37 -6.68 -11.08
CA ALA A 100 8.49 -6.83 -9.94
C ALA A 100 7.66 -5.55 -9.73
N GLY A 101 6.50 -5.73 -9.13
CA GLY A 101 5.61 -4.63 -8.81
C GLY A 101 4.33 -5.10 -8.17
N CYS A 102 3.51 -4.14 -7.80
CA CYS A 102 2.18 -4.39 -7.25
C CYS A 102 1.21 -3.30 -7.69
N TYR A 103 -0.08 -3.54 -7.45
CA TYR A 103 -1.13 -2.58 -7.74
C TYR A 103 -1.92 -2.27 -6.47
N LEU A 104 -1.89 -1.03 -6.06
CA LEU A 104 -2.64 -0.51 -4.92
C LEU A 104 -3.88 0.23 -5.41
N VAL A 105 -5.04 -0.12 -4.88
CA VAL A 105 -6.29 0.58 -5.16
C VAL A 105 -6.65 1.44 -3.96
N THR A 106 -6.83 2.74 -4.20
CA THR A 106 -7.22 3.72 -3.19
C THR A 106 -8.16 4.75 -3.80
N ASN A 107 -9.06 5.33 -3.01
CA ASN A 107 -9.90 6.44 -3.47
C ASN A 107 -9.12 7.77 -3.59
N ASP A 108 -7.93 7.84 -2.97
CA ASP A 108 -7.13 9.07 -2.84
C ASP A 108 -5.95 9.13 -3.84
N ALA A 109 -6.03 8.40 -4.97
CA ALA A 109 -4.93 8.31 -5.94
C ALA A 109 -4.46 9.67 -6.48
N ASP A 110 -5.38 10.62 -6.68
CA ASP A 110 -5.06 11.99 -7.11
C ASP A 110 -4.19 12.72 -6.07
N ASP A 111 -4.55 12.62 -4.79
CA ASP A 111 -3.81 13.25 -3.68
C ASP A 111 -2.46 12.55 -3.46
N TRP A 112 -2.40 11.23 -3.58
CA TRP A 112 -1.14 10.50 -3.51
C TRP A 112 -0.19 10.90 -4.61
N HIS A 113 -0.67 11.00 -5.85
CA HIS A 113 0.13 11.46 -6.99
C HIS A 113 0.69 12.87 -6.74
N ALA A 114 -0.15 13.82 -6.29
CA ALA A 114 0.27 15.18 -6.01
C ALA A 114 1.37 15.23 -4.94
N ARG A 115 1.19 14.53 -3.81
CA ARG A 115 2.18 14.48 -2.73
C ARG A 115 3.50 13.85 -3.16
N MET A 116 3.46 12.73 -3.86
CA MET A 116 4.66 12.03 -4.32
C MET A 116 5.43 12.84 -5.36
N ARG A 117 4.72 13.46 -6.31
CA ARG A 117 5.31 14.39 -7.30
C ARG A 117 5.98 15.59 -6.59
N ASP A 118 5.30 16.22 -5.64
CA ASP A 118 5.79 17.40 -4.92
C ASP A 118 6.98 17.04 -4.00
N ALA A 119 7.07 15.78 -3.55
CA ALA A 119 8.23 15.22 -2.86
C ALA A 119 9.40 14.86 -3.82
N GLY A 120 9.25 15.08 -5.12
CA GLY A 120 10.27 14.79 -6.12
C GLY A 120 10.51 13.31 -6.37
N LEU A 121 9.50 12.46 -6.12
CA LEU A 121 9.60 11.02 -6.37
C LEU A 121 9.33 10.71 -7.85
N PRO A 122 9.92 9.63 -8.39
CA PRO A 122 9.75 9.22 -9.77
C PRO A 122 8.36 8.61 -9.98
N VAL A 123 7.40 9.45 -10.32
CA VAL A 123 6.02 9.07 -10.64
C VAL A 123 5.71 9.36 -12.10
N THR A 124 4.95 8.47 -12.74
CA THR A 124 4.40 8.74 -14.06
C THR A 124 3.27 9.76 -14.00
N GLN A 125 2.83 10.25 -15.15
CA GLN A 125 1.65 11.11 -15.23
C GLN A 125 0.41 10.34 -14.73
N LEU A 126 -0.41 10.99 -13.93
CA LEU A 126 -1.73 10.49 -13.55
C LEU A 126 -2.65 10.53 -14.76
N ALA A 127 -3.21 9.39 -15.16
CA ALA A 127 -3.98 9.26 -16.39
C ALA A 127 -5.17 8.31 -16.24
N ASP A 128 -6.23 8.62 -17.00
CA ASP A 128 -7.40 7.77 -17.13
C ASP A 128 -7.12 6.66 -18.15
N GLN A 129 -7.38 5.43 -17.74
CA GLN A 129 -7.11 4.24 -18.52
C GLN A 129 -8.40 3.68 -19.16
N ALA A 130 -8.27 3.02 -20.31
CA ALA A 130 -9.40 2.44 -21.03
C ALA A 130 -10.17 1.37 -20.24
N TRP A 131 -9.55 0.81 -19.19
CA TRP A 131 -10.17 -0.17 -18.28
C TRP A 131 -10.87 0.44 -17.06
N GLY A 132 -11.13 1.75 -17.06
CA GLY A 132 -11.93 2.42 -16.03
C GLY A 132 -11.18 2.79 -14.76
N MET A 133 -9.85 2.88 -14.82
CA MET A 133 -9.02 3.29 -13.70
C MET A 133 -8.31 4.60 -14.00
N ARG A 134 -8.15 5.44 -12.98
CA ARG A 134 -7.26 6.60 -12.99
C ARG A 134 -6.04 6.28 -12.16
N GLU A 135 -4.88 6.20 -12.79
CA GLU A 135 -3.70 5.61 -12.16
C GLU A 135 -2.38 6.27 -12.57
N PHE A 136 -1.37 6.03 -11.76
CA PHE A 136 0.02 6.35 -12.01
C PHE A 136 0.93 5.24 -11.46
N THR A 137 2.18 5.26 -11.81
CA THR A 137 3.21 4.34 -11.31
C THR A 137 4.28 5.11 -10.56
N LEU A 138 4.64 4.62 -9.38
CA LEU A 138 5.80 5.00 -8.60
C LEU A 138 6.88 3.93 -8.81
N THR A 139 8.05 4.30 -9.34
CA THR A 139 9.17 3.35 -9.53
C THR A 139 10.21 3.58 -8.44
N ASP A 140 10.55 2.56 -7.68
CA ASP A 140 11.55 2.65 -6.63
C ASP A 140 13.00 2.53 -7.17
N PRO A 141 14.04 2.80 -6.34
CA PRO A 141 15.44 2.70 -6.78
C PRO A 141 15.89 1.30 -7.23
N SER A 142 15.15 0.26 -6.84
CA SER A 142 15.40 -1.13 -7.24
C SER A 142 14.62 -1.56 -8.49
N GLY A 143 13.91 -0.62 -9.14
CA GLY A 143 13.15 -0.86 -10.35
C GLY A 143 11.79 -1.51 -10.13
N ASN A 144 11.28 -1.55 -8.90
CA ASN A 144 9.92 -2.02 -8.64
C ASN A 144 8.89 -0.97 -9.07
N ASP A 145 7.84 -1.42 -9.77
CA ASP A 145 6.73 -0.59 -10.18
C ASP A 145 5.53 -0.75 -9.24
N VAL A 146 5.32 0.23 -8.37
CA VAL A 146 4.11 0.32 -7.55
C VAL A 146 3.07 1.16 -8.30
N ARG A 147 2.09 0.48 -8.90
CA ARG A 147 0.98 1.15 -9.57
C ARG A 147 -0.08 1.52 -8.54
N ILE A 148 -0.58 2.74 -8.61
CA ILE A 148 -1.55 3.30 -7.67
C ILE A 148 -2.70 3.89 -8.46
N GLY A 149 -3.93 3.46 -8.16
CA GLY A 149 -5.09 3.88 -8.92
C GLY A 149 -6.40 3.88 -8.13
N ARG A 150 -7.38 4.58 -8.70
CA ARG A 150 -8.77 4.56 -8.27
C ARG A 150 -9.70 4.23 -9.41
N SER A 151 -10.89 3.72 -9.09
CA SER A 151 -11.97 3.58 -10.07
C SER A 151 -12.43 4.96 -10.57
N LEU A 152 -12.86 5.01 -11.83
CA LEU A 152 -13.53 6.16 -12.43
C LEU A 152 -15.06 6.13 -12.22
N GLU A 153 -15.59 5.01 -11.69
CA GLU A 153 -17.02 4.81 -11.40
C GLU A 153 -17.35 5.15 -9.95
#